data_9541637e2660356bec087e7826bae955
#
_entry.id   9541637e2660356bec087e7826bae955
#
_cell.length_a   1.000
_cell.length_b   1.000
_cell.length_c   1.000
_cell.angle_alpha   90.00
_cell.angle_beta   90.00
_cell.angle_gamma   90.00
#
_symmetry.space_group_name_H-M   'P 1'
#
loop_
_entity.id
_entity.type
_entity.pdbx_description
1 polymer ?
#
loop_
_entity_poly.entity_id
_entity_poly.type
_entity_poly.pdbx_seq_one_letter_code
_entity_poly.pdbx_strand_id
1 'polypeptide(L)'
;MTTIAIFGGTGYAGSAIRDEALGRGHRVISVTRKLPADAPVADGLEFRLGDVHDAALVESVAAEADVIVLAIRFAPGGSGDGELRLADALPSLTAAAAKHSARLGVVGGAASLLVAEGGPRLLDTPEFPAQFKGEAGSAAEALDALRADTTGADWFFVSPAAAFGSYNPGQPTGKYRIGGDVLLTDESGKSEISGADYALAFVDEIDSPKHHRTRFTVAY
;
A
#
# COMPACT_ATOMS: atom_id res chain seq x y z
N MET A 1 -21.26 1.36 -1.83
CA MET A 1 -20.42 1.53 -3.04
C MET A 1 -19.48 2.68 -2.76
N THR A 2 -18.19 2.47 -2.82
CA THR A 2 -17.12 3.41 -2.44
C THR A 2 -16.32 3.76 -3.69
N THR A 3 -15.89 5.01 -3.83
CA THR A 3 -14.93 5.40 -4.88
C THR A 3 -13.51 5.33 -4.31
N ILE A 4 -12.68 4.48 -4.90
CA ILE A 4 -11.30 4.20 -4.46
C ILE A 4 -10.33 4.70 -5.51
N ALA A 5 -9.50 5.67 -5.18
CA ALA A 5 -8.43 6.14 -6.05
C ALA A 5 -7.13 5.41 -5.71
N ILE A 6 -6.50 4.76 -6.68
CA ILE A 6 -5.30 3.94 -6.47
C ILE A 6 -4.13 4.51 -7.25
N PHE A 7 -3.18 5.14 -6.56
CA PHE A 7 -1.88 5.48 -7.12
C PHE A 7 -1.01 4.22 -7.19
N GLY A 8 -0.68 3.79 -8.40
CA GLY A 8 0.02 2.53 -8.64
C GLY A 8 -0.89 1.32 -8.90
N GLY A 9 -2.15 1.53 -9.33
CA GLY A 9 -3.13 0.48 -9.61
C GLY A 9 -2.79 -0.45 -10.80
N THR A 10 -1.61 -0.30 -11.41
CA THR A 10 -1.05 -1.19 -12.43
C THR A 10 0.12 -2.04 -11.91
N GLY A 11 0.58 -1.80 -10.67
CA GLY A 11 1.60 -2.59 -9.99
C GLY A 11 1.04 -3.87 -9.37
N TYR A 12 1.93 -4.73 -8.83
CA TYR A 12 1.56 -6.03 -8.26
C TYR A 12 0.46 -5.93 -7.19
N ALA A 13 0.70 -5.18 -6.13
CA ALA A 13 -0.29 -5.01 -5.06
C ALA A 13 -1.48 -4.15 -5.51
N GLY A 14 -1.19 -3.04 -6.22
CA GLY A 14 -2.23 -2.10 -6.64
C GLY A 14 -3.23 -2.70 -7.64
N SER A 15 -2.78 -3.56 -8.57
CA SER A 15 -3.70 -4.25 -9.48
C SER A 15 -4.57 -5.27 -8.74
N ALA A 16 -4.00 -6.01 -7.79
CA ALA A 16 -4.78 -6.95 -6.98
C ALA A 16 -5.85 -6.22 -6.15
N ILE A 17 -5.50 -5.09 -5.50
CA ILE A 17 -6.46 -4.26 -4.75
C ILE A 17 -7.54 -3.70 -5.68
N ARG A 18 -7.16 -3.21 -6.87
CA ARG A 18 -8.09 -2.73 -7.90
C ARG A 18 -9.11 -3.82 -8.28
N ASP A 19 -8.61 -5.00 -8.59
CA ASP A 19 -9.44 -6.10 -9.09
C ASP A 19 -10.37 -6.63 -8.00
N GLU A 20 -9.90 -6.73 -6.75
CA GLU A 20 -10.72 -7.07 -5.59
C GLU A 20 -11.81 -6.02 -5.34
N ALA A 21 -11.46 -4.72 -5.38
CA ALA A 21 -12.40 -3.62 -5.19
C ALA A 21 -13.49 -3.61 -6.27
N LEU A 22 -13.12 -3.79 -7.55
CA LEU A 22 -14.08 -3.92 -8.65
C LEU A 22 -14.97 -5.14 -8.49
N GLY A 23 -14.41 -6.28 -8.07
CA GLY A 23 -15.15 -7.51 -7.79
C GLY A 23 -16.23 -7.33 -6.70
N ARG A 24 -16.05 -6.37 -5.78
CA ARG A 24 -17.03 -6.00 -4.75
C ARG A 24 -17.99 -4.88 -5.18
N GLY A 25 -17.89 -4.40 -6.42
CA GLY A 25 -18.76 -3.36 -6.97
C GLY A 25 -18.39 -1.94 -6.55
N HIS A 26 -17.15 -1.70 -6.13
CA HIS A 26 -16.63 -0.35 -5.94
C HIS A 26 -16.28 0.32 -7.28
N ARG A 27 -16.25 1.65 -7.31
CA ARG A 27 -15.66 2.42 -8.40
C ARG A 27 -14.18 2.61 -8.13
N VAL A 28 -13.33 2.39 -9.15
CA VAL A 28 -11.87 2.54 -9.01
C VAL A 28 -11.34 3.56 -10.01
N ILE A 29 -10.59 4.54 -9.52
CA ILE A 29 -9.77 5.48 -10.30
C ILE A 29 -8.32 5.00 -10.17
N SER A 30 -7.80 4.34 -11.21
CA SER A 30 -6.42 3.84 -11.22
C SER A 30 -5.49 4.91 -11.79
N VAL A 31 -4.72 5.58 -10.93
CA VAL A 31 -3.75 6.61 -11.34
C VAL A 31 -2.43 5.95 -11.68
N THR A 32 -1.92 6.23 -12.88
CA THR A 32 -0.67 5.66 -13.38
C THR A 32 0.09 6.67 -14.26
N ARG A 33 1.43 6.61 -14.24
CA ARG A 33 2.27 7.47 -15.09
C ARG A 33 2.20 7.08 -16.57
N LYS A 34 1.93 5.81 -16.85
CA LYS A 34 1.82 5.27 -18.20
C LYS A 34 0.75 4.19 -18.24
N LEU A 35 -0.16 4.29 -19.18
CA LEU A 35 -1.17 3.27 -19.39
C LEU A 35 -0.53 2.03 -20.04
N PRO A 36 -0.71 0.83 -19.46
CA PRO A 36 -0.30 -0.42 -20.10
C PRO A 36 -1.04 -0.62 -21.43
N ALA A 37 -0.36 -1.23 -22.41
CA ALA A 37 -0.99 -1.51 -23.71
C ALA A 37 -2.18 -2.49 -23.59
N ASP A 38 -2.15 -3.33 -22.59
CA ASP A 38 -3.14 -4.35 -22.23
C ASP A 38 -3.98 -3.94 -21.01
N ALA A 39 -4.16 -2.61 -20.80
CA ALA A 39 -4.93 -2.12 -19.67
C ALA A 39 -6.33 -2.73 -19.68
N PRO A 40 -6.79 -3.30 -18.56
CA PRO A 40 -8.11 -3.91 -18.50
C PRO A 40 -9.21 -2.87 -18.68
N VAL A 41 -10.30 -3.31 -19.30
CA VAL A 41 -11.54 -2.53 -19.38
C VAL A 41 -12.57 -3.24 -18.52
N ALA A 42 -13.13 -2.54 -17.55
CA ALA A 42 -14.15 -3.08 -16.65
C ALA A 42 -15.13 -1.98 -16.23
N ASP A 43 -16.34 -2.38 -15.92
CA ASP A 43 -17.33 -1.46 -15.34
C ASP A 43 -16.84 -0.93 -14.02
N GLY A 44 -16.96 0.37 -13.80
CA GLY A 44 -16.49 1.03 -12.59
C GLY A 44 -14.98 1.33 -12.55
N LEU A 45 -14.20 0.96 -13.59
CA LEU A 45 -12.77 1.26 -13.70
C LEU A 45 -12.52 2.46 -14.61
N GLU A 46 -11.82 3.45 -14.07
CA GLU A 46 -11.27 4.59 -14.81
C GLU A 46 -9.75 4.60 -14.66
N PHE A 47 -9.01 4.77 -15.77
CA PHE A 47 -7.58 5.07 -15.72
C PHE A 47 -7.34 6.56 -15.86
N ARG A 48 -6.49 7.11 -14.99
CA ARG A 48 -6.07 8.51 -15.02
C ARG A 48 -4.55 8.60 -15.12
N LEU A 49 -4.05 9.36 -16.09
CA LEU A 49 -2.61 9.57 -16.22
C LEU A 49 -2.14 10.65 -15.24
N GLY A 50 -1.06 10.37 -14.54
CA GLY A 50 -0.42 11.31 -13.65
C GLY A 50 0.55 10.70 -12.67
N ASP A 51 1.21 11.57 -11.90
CA ASP A 51 2.19 11.19 -10.88
C ASP A 51 1.68 11.60 -9.49
N VAL A 52 1.94 10.77 -8.49
CA VAL A 52 1.56 11.02 -7.09
C VAL A 52 2.26 12.25 -6.49
N HIS A 53 3.37 12.69 -7.06
CA HIS A 53 4.08 13.91 -6.65
C HIS A 53 3.49 15.20 -7.26
N ASP A 54 2.53 15.09 -8.17
CA ASP A 54 1.73 16.24 -8.62
C ASP A 54 0.62 16.53 -7.59
N ALA A 55 0.86 17.52 -6.74
CA ALA A 55 -0.08 17.88 -5.68
C ALA A 55 -1.44 18.35 -6.22
N ALA A 56 -1.51 18.97 -7.41
CA ALA A 56 -2.76 19.39 -8.02
C ALA A 56 -3.57 18.17 -8.49
N LEU A 57 -2.92 17.16 -9.05
CA LEU A 57 -3.55 15.90 -9.40
C LEU A 57 -4.05 15.17 -8.14
N VAL A 58 -3.20 15.07 -7.09
CA VAL A 58 -3.57 14.43 -5.82
C VAL A 58 -4.82 15.10 -5.24
N GLU A 59 -4.86 16.42 -5.21
CA GLU A 59 -6.00 17.21 -4.74
C GLU A 59 -7.27 16.91 -5.56
N SER A 60 -7.16 16.91 -6.90
CA SER A 60 -8.32 16.65 -7.77
C SER A 60 -8.87 15.25 -7.61
N VAL A 61 -7.99 14.26 -7.45
CA VAL A 61 -8.36 12.86 -7.25
C VAL A 61 -9.00 12.65 -5.87
N ALA A 62 -8.43 13.28 -4.83
CA ALA A 62 -8.96 13.21 -3.48
C ALA A 62 -10.38 13.79 -3.36
N ALA A 63 -10.70 14.81 -4.15
CA ALA A 63 -12.02 15.42 -4.17
C ALA A 63 -13.12 14.48 -4.73
N GLU A 64 -12.74 13.44 -5.46
CA GLU A 64 -13.66 12.48 -6.09
C GLU A 64 -13.71 11.13 -5.34
N ALA A 65 -12.75 10.88 -4.43
CA ALA A 65 -12.55 9.57 -3.80
C ALA A 65 -12.96 9.56 -2.34
N ASP A 66 -13.59 8.48 -1.91
CA ASP A 66 -13.83 8.20 -0.49
C ASP A 66 -12.56 7.63 0.17
N VAL A 67 -11.76 6.88 -0.62
CA VAL A 67 -10.49 6.28 -0.17
C VAL A 67 -9.41 6.51 -1.21
N ILE A 68 -8.24 6.95 -0.76
CA ILE A 68 -7.03 7.07 -1.56
C ILE A 68 -6.11 5.91 -1.18
N VAL A 69 -5.61 5.15 -2.16
CA VAL A 69 -4.66 4.06 -1.94
C VAL A 69 -3.31 4.42 -2.56
N LEU A 70 -2.25 4.37 -1.75
CA LEU A 70 -0.88 4.51 -2.20
C LEU A 70 -0.25 3.13 -2.33
N ALA A 71 -0.12 2.64 -3.57
CA ALA A 71 0.39 1.30 -3.91
C ALA A 71 1.59 1.36 -4.86
N ILE A 72 2.44 2.37 -4.71
CA ILE A 72 3.65 2.53 -5.50
C ILE A 72 4.86 1.88 -4.83
N ARG A 73 5.75 1.30 -5.67
CA ARG A 73 7.07 0.85 -5.22
C ARG A 73 8.08 1.96 -5.43
N PHE A 74 8.93 2.13 -4.46
CA PHE A 74 10.10 2.97 -4.56
C PHE A 74 11.35 2.09 -4.60
N ALA A 75 11.99 2.02 -5.75
CA ALA A 75 13.30 1.39 -5.88
C ALA A 75 14.33 2.49 -6.22
N PRO A 76 15.46 2.58 -5.50
CA PRO A 76 16.58 3.42 -5.92
C PRO A 76 16.98 3.06 -7.34
N GLY A 77 17.07 4.05 -8.25
CA GLY A 77 17.39 3.83 -9.67
C GLY A 77 16.21 3.49 -10.57
N GLY A 78 14.97 3.51 -10.08
CA GLY A 78 13.76 3.47 -10.91
C GLY A 78 13.64 4.75 -11.75
N SER A 79 13.27 4.61 -13.02
CA SER A 79 13.21 5.63 -14.06
C SER A 79 12.36 6.86 -13.68
N GLY A 80 12.95 7.82 -12.99
CA GLY A 80 12.37 9.12 -12.69
C GLY A 80 13.48 10.09 -12.33
N ASP A 81 13.41 11.32 -12.84
CA ASP A 81 14.37 12.38 -12.56
C ASP A 81 14.29 12.81 -11.08
N GLY A 82 15.26 12.35 -10.30
CA GLY A 82 15.34 12.61 -8.86
C GLY A 82 14.89 11.39 -8.02
N GLU A 83 15.62 11.16 -6.94
CA GLU A 83 15.35 10.09 -5.97
C GLU A 83 14.16 10.45 -5.06
N LEU A 84 12.95 10.65 -5.64
CA LEU A 84 11.76 10.89 -4.84
C LEU A 84 11.39 9.64 -4.06
N ARG A 85 11.25 9.74 -2.74
CA ARG A 85 10.92 8.63 -1.85
C ARG A 85 9.41 8.53 -1.66
N LEU A 86 8.96 7.37 -1.19
CA LEU A 86 7.54 7.18 -0.86
C LEU A 86 7.06 8.24 0.16
N ALA A 87 7.90 8.56 1.12
CA ALA A 87 7.61 9.60 2.12
C ALA A 87 7.41 11.00 1.53
N ASP A 88 8.02 11.31 0.38
CA ASP A 88 7.91 12.63 -0.26
C ASP A 88 6.51 12.90 -0.86
N ALA A 89 5.74 11.85 -1.16
CA ALA A 89 4.36 11.95 -1.63
C ALA A 89 3.34 12.16 -0.48
N LEU A 90 3.69 11.78 0.75
CA LEU A 90 2.74 11.75 1.87
C LEU A 90 2.20 13.13 2.26
N PRO A 91 2.98 14.23 2.31
CA PRO A 91 2.44 15.52 2.72
C PRO A 91 1.26 16.01 1.87
N SER A 92 1.31 15.83 0.56
CA SER A 92 0.18 16.18 -0.33
C SER A 92 -0.99 15.20 -0.18
N LEU A 93 -0.72 13.91 -0.01
CA LEU A 93 -1.74 12.89 0.18
C LEU A 93 -2.49 13.06 1.51
N THR A 94 -1.78 13.27 2.63
CA THR A 94 -2.43 13.46 3.95
C THR A 94 -3.19 14.77 4.00
N ALA A 95 -2.65 15.86 3.43
CA ALA A 95 -3.36 17.13 3.36
C ALA A 95 -4.65 17.03 2.53
N ALA A 96 -4.59 16.41 1.34
CA ALA A 96 -5.76 16.22 0.48
C ALA A 96 -6.78 15.28 1.12
N ALA A 97 -6.33 14.17 1.73
CA ALA A 97 -7.20 13.23 2.44
C ALA A 97 -7.95 13.92 3.59
N ALA A 98 -7.25 14.70 4.42
CA ALA A 98 -7.87 15.46 5.51
C ALA A 98 -8.88 16.48 4.99
N LYS A 99 -8.52 17.23 3.94
CA LYS A 99 -9.37 18.30 3.38
C LYS A 99 -10.66 17.76 2.79
N HIS A 100 -10.63 16.62 2.12
CA HIS A 100 -11.78 16.02 1.44
C HIS A 100 -12.46 14.92 2.27
N SER A 101 -12.01 14.69 3.50
CA SER A 101 -12.50 13.60 4.37
C SER A 101 -12.37 12.22 3.71
N ALA A 102 -11.41 12.06 2.82
CA ALA A 102 -11.04 10.78 2.24
C ALA A 102 -10.14 10.00 3.21
N ARG A 103 -10.22 8.68 3.19
CA ARG A 103 -9.34 7.83 3.99
C ARG A 103 -8.09 7.46 3.19
N LEU A 104 -6.91 7.48 3.79
CA LEU A 104 -5.66 7.13 3.11
C LEU A 104 -5.20 5.72 3.50
N GLY A 105 -5.22 4.77 2.56
CA GLY A 105 -4.64 3.44 2.71
C GLY A 105 -3.26 3.36 2.06
N VAL A 106 -2.27 2.84 2.76
CA VAL A 106 -0.90 2.71 2.23
C VAL A 106 -0.49 1.25 2.18
N VAL A 107 -0.07 0.81 0.99
CA VAL A 107 0.61 -0.48 0.82
C VAL A 107 2.02 -0.34 1.39
N GLY A 108 2.23 -0.98 2.51
CA GLY A 108 3.48 -0.92 3.24
C GLY A 108 4.49 -1.99 2.85
N GLY A 109 5.50 -2.13 3.71
CA GLY A 109 6.51 -3.18 3.62
C GLY A 109 6.64 -3.97 4.92
N ALA A 110 7.16 -5.19 4.84
CA ALA A 110 7.42 -6.04 6.00
C ALA A 110 8.65 -5.59 6.80
N ALA A 111 9.57 -4.87 6.18
CA ALA A 111 10.90 -4.61 6.73
C ALA A 111 10.90 -3.76 8.01
N SER A 112 9.86 -2.97 8.25
CA SER A 112 9.66 -2.21 9.49
C SER A 112 8.97 -3.02 10.61
N LEU A 113 8.56 -4.25 10.35
CA LEU A 113 8.01 -5.15 11.38
C LEU A 113 9.13 -5.64 12.31
N LEU A 114 8.80 -5.81 13.57
CA LEU A 114 9.69 -6.41 14.55
C LEU A 114 9.76 -7.92 14.33
N VAL A 115 10.92 -8.52 14.45
CA VAL A 115 11.08 -9.99 14.32
C VAL A 115 10.46 -10.75 15.50
N ALA A 116 10.34 -10.09 16.64
CA ALA A 116 9.65 -10.56 17.84
C ALA A 116 9.25 -9.34 18.68
N GLU A 117 8.40 -9.53 19.69
CA GLU A 117 8.04 -8.47 20.63
C GLU A 117 9.29 -7.91 21.33
N GLY A 118 9.50 -6.58 21.23
CA GLY A 118 10.68 -5.90 21.75
C GLY A 118 11.98 -6.20 20.98
N GLY A 119 11.93 -6.97 19.91
CA GLY A 119 13.08 -7.29 19.06
C GLY A 119 13.39 -6.18 18.03
N PRO A 120 14.45 -6.36 17.24
CA PRO A 120 14.80 -5.44 16.17
C PRO A 120 13.77 -5.48 15.03
N ARG A 121 13.77 -4.43 14.18
CA ARG A 121 13.04 -4.49 12.91
C ARG A 121 13.71 -5.51 11.98
N LEU A 122 12.93 -6.15 11.12
CA LEU A 122 13.45 -7.08 10.12
C LEU A 122 14.57 -6.44 9.26
N LEU A 123 14.43 -5.16 8.89
CA LEU A 123 15.44 -4.38 8.16
C LEU A 123 16.79 -4.28 8.88
N ASP A 124 16.77 -4.29 10.19
CA ASP A 124 17.96 -4.07 11.04
C ASP A 124 18.66 -5.39 11.40
N THR A 125 18.12 -6.53 10.95
CA THR A 125 18.76 -7.84 11.17
C THR A 125 19.93 -8.05 10.22
N PRO A 126 20.98 -8.80 10.66
CA PRO A 126 22.13 -9.13 9.81
C PRO A 126 21.75 -9.90 8.53
N GLU A 127 20.69 -10.69 8.58
CA GLU A 127 20.21 -11.55 7.51
C GLU A 127 19.42 -10.78 6.44
N PHE A 128 19.05 -9.53 6.69
CA PHE A 128 18.27 -8.75 5.74
C PHE A 128 19.08 -8.45 4.48
N PRO A 129 18.60 -8.84 3.27
CA PRO A 129 19.39 -8.72 2.05
C PRO A 129 19.69 -7.26 1.69
N ALA A 130 20.98 -6.94 1.52
CA ALA A 130 21.46 -5.58 1.30
C ALA A 130 20.82 -4.90 0.08
N GLN A 131 20.52 -5.67 -0.97
CA GLN A 131 19.89 -5.17 -2.19
C GLN A 131 18.48 -4.62 -2.00
N PHE A 132 17.77 -5.03 -0.94
CA PHE A 132 16.42 -4.55 -0.65
C PHE A 132 16.39 -3.42 0.39
N LYS A 133 17.53 -3.07 1.00
CA LYS A 133 17.57 -2.06 2.09
C LYS A 133 17.05 -0.68 1.66
N GLY A 134 17.32 -0.26 0.42
CA GLY A 134 16.85 1.04 -0.08
C GLY A 134 15.33 1.12 -0.19
N GLU A 135 14.71 0.13 -0.84
CA GLU A 135 13.24 0.07 -0.97
C GLU A 135 12.58 -0.12 0.40
N ALA A 136 13.11 -1.02 1.19
CA ALA A 136 12.61 -1.32 2.52
C ALA A 136 12.72 -0.12 3.48
N GLY A 137 13.81 0.63 3.40
CA GLY A 137 14.01 1.88 4.14
C GLY A 137 12.97 2.93 3.75
N SER A 138 12.73 3.11 2.45
CA SER A 138 11.72 4.07 1.97
C SER A 138 10.31 3.74 2.49
N ALA A 139 9.93 2.48 2.55
CA ALA A 139 8.64 2.07 3.12
C ALA A 139 8.57 2.29 4.65
N ALA A 140 9.68 2.08 5.35
CA ALA A 140 9.77 2.35 6.79
C ALA A 140 9.68 3.86 7.08
N GLU A 141 10.40 4.69 6.33
CA GLU A 141 10.32 6.15 6.41
C GLU A 141 8.90 6.68 6.15
N ALA A 142 8.18 6.08 5.21
CA ALA A 142 6.80 6.44 4.93
C ALA A 142 5.88 6.16 6.14
N LEU A 143 6.06 5.04 6.84
CA LEU A 143 5.33 4.76 8.07
C LEU A 143 5.64 5.76 9.17
N ASP A 144 6.92 6.11 9.34
CA ASP A 144 7.35 7.08 10.35
C ASP A 144 6.80 8.48 10.03
N ALA A 145 6.75 8.88 8.75
CA ALA A 145 6.13 10.13 8.30
C ALA A 145 4.62 10.16 8.58
N LEU A 146 3.90 9.05 8.34
CA LEU A 146 2.48 8.94 8.67
C LEU A 146 2.23 9.02 10.18
N ARG A 147 3.06 8.42 11.00
CA ARG A 147 2.97 8.50 12.46
C ARG A 147 3.21 9.92 12.98
N ALA A 148 4.06 10.68 12.30
CA ALA A 148 4.34 12.09 12.60
C ALA A 148 3.32 13.07 11.99
N ASP A 149 2.38 12.59 11.16
CA ASP A 149 1.40 13.45 10.49
C ASP A 149 0.49 14.19 11.47
N THR A 150 0.31 15.48 11.24
CA THR A 150 -0.53 16.38 12.05
C THR A 150 -1.72 16.97 11.29
N THR A 151 -1.94 16.56 10.03
CA THR A 151 -3.05 17.07 9.20
C THR A 151 -4.43 16.63 9.72
N GLY A 152 -4.47 15.56 10.50
CA GLY A 152 -5.70 14.94 10.95
C GLY A 152 -6.28 13.91 9.98
N ALA A 153 -5.57 13.58 8.89
CA ALA A 153 -5.99 12.54 7.97
C ALA A 153 -6.21 11.21 8.69
N ASP A 154 -7.30 10.52 8.37
CA ASP A 154 -7.48 9.13 8.76
C ASP A 154 -6.72 8.23 7.79
N TRP A 155 -5.74 7.49 8.31
CA TRP A 155 -4.91 6.62 7.49
C TRP A 155 -4.78 5.22 8.11
N PHE A 156 -4.53 4.24 7.26
CA PHE A 156 -4.09 2.91 7.64
C PHE A 156 -2.92 2.45 6.76
N PHE A 157 -2.05 1.67 7.35
CA PHE A 157 -0.85 1.17 6.67
C PHE A 157 -0.81 -0.35 6.78
N VAL A 158 -0.83 -1.07 5.66
CA VAL A 158 -0.87 -2.53 5.66
C VAL A 158 0.51 -3.07 5.33
N SER A 159 1.19 -3.62 6.34
CA SER A 159 2.43 -4.35 6.14
C SER A 159 2.13 -5.75 5.63
N PRO A 160 2.66 -6.16 4.47
CA PRO A 160 2.53 -7.55 4.00
C PRO A 160 3.45 -8.49 4.80
N ALA A 161 3.34 -9.78 4.54
CA ALA A 161 4.30 -10.79 4.93
C ALA A 161 5.69 -10.53 4.33
N ALA A 162 6.75 -11.11 4.93
CA ALA A 162 8.14 -10.91 4.48
C ALA A 162 8.38 -11.35 3.03
N ALA A 163 7.77 -12.46 2.62
CA ALA A 163 7.86 -12.98 1.25
C ALA A 163 6.63 -12.56 0.42
N PHE A 164 6.47 -11.23 0.21
CA PHE A 164 5.39 -10.65 -0.58
C PHE A 164 5.93 -9.93 -1.81
N GLY A 165 5.41 -10.29 -2.99
CA GLY A 165 5.77 -9.64 -4.25
C GLY A 165 5.56 -10.54 -5.46
N SER A 166 5.73 -9.98 -6.67
CA SER A 166 5.57 -10.73 -7.93
C SER A 166 6.56 -11.89 -8.10
N TYR A 167 7.65 -11.88 -7.35
CA TYR A 167 8.63 -12.97 -7.31
C TYR A 167 8.15 -14.20 -6.50
N ASN A 168 7.18 -14.00 -5.62
CA ASN A 168 6.53 -15.05 -4.83
C ASN A 168 5.00 -14.81 -4.81
N PRO A 169 4.31 -15.04 -5.94
CA PRO A 169 2.90 -14.68 -6.08
C PRO A 169 1.97 -15.48 -5.15
N GLY A 170 2.40 -16.66 -4.71
CA GLY A 170 1.61 -17.56 -3.88
C GLY A 170 0.36 -18.08 -4.58
N GLN A 171 -0.46 -18.82 -3.84
CA GLN A 171 -1.78 -19.27 -4.28
C GLN A 171 -2.83 -18.61 -3.36
N PRO A 172 -3.91 -18.05 -3.91
CA PRO A 172 -4.98 -17.50 -3.08
C PRO A 172 -5.63 -18.60 -2.23
N THR A 173 -5.83 -18.30 -0.96
CA THR A 173 -6.48 -19.19 0.00
C THR A 173 -7.85 -18.69 0.45
N GLY A 174 -8.14 -17.40 0.20
CA GLY A 174 -9.31 -16.69 0.70
C GLY A 174 -9.24 -16.43 2.21
N LYS A 175 -8.06 -16.53 2.84
CA LYS A 175 -7.85 -16.36 4.27
C LYS A 175 -6.56 -15.62 4.57
N TYR A 176 -6.56 -14.91 5.69
CA TYR A 176 -5.38 -14.24 6.24
C TYR A 176 -5.50 -14.09 7.74
N ARG A 177 -4.38 -13.89 8.42
CA ARG A 177 -4.30 -13.46 9.82
C ARG A 177 -3.92 -11.98 9.86
N ILE A 178 -4.39 -11.29 10.89
CA ILE A 178 -4.03 -9.90 11.19
C ILE A 178 -3.12 -9.87 12.42
N GLY A 179 -2.06 -9.08 12.34
CA GLY A 179 -1.17 -8.74 13.46
C GLY A 179 -0.91 -7.25 13.55
N GLY A 180 -0.16 -6.85 14.56
CA GLY A 180 0.25 -5.46 14.77
C GLY A 180 1.64 -5.16 14.21
N ASP A 181 2.58 -4.83 15.09
CA ASP A 181 3.95 -4.43 14.75
C ASP A 181 4.94 -5.59 14.63
N VAL A 182 4.53 -6.81 14.96
CA VAL A 182 5.38 -8.00 14.91
C VAL A 182 5.12 -8.80 13.64
N LEU A 183 6.17 -9.28 13.00
CA LEU A 183 6.11 -10.12 11.82
C LEU A 183 5.30 -11.40 12.11
N LEU A 184 4.31 -11.67 11.28
CA LEU A 184 3.57 -12.93 11.35
C LEU A 184 4.34 -14.02 10.59
N THR A 185 4.48 -15.17 11.23
CA THR A 185 5.05 -16.38 10.64
C THR A 185 4.11 -17.57 10.87
N ASP A 186 4.22 -18.57 10.04
CA ASP A 186 3.62 -19.89 10.27
C ASP A 186 4.47 -20.72 11.26
N GLU A 187 4.03 -21.95 11.55
CA GLU A 187 4.72 -22.89 12.45
C GLU A 187 6.12 -23.27 11.95
N SER A 188 6.40 -23.12 10.65
CA SER A 188 7.72 -23.38 10.05
C SER A 188 8.61 -22.14 10.01
N GLY A 189 8.15 -21.00 10.52
CA GLY A 189 8.86 -19.71 10.53
C GLY A 189 8.75 -18.95 9.21
N LYS A 190 7.91 -19.37 8.26
CA LYS A 190 7.68 -18.64 7.01
C LYS A 190 6.67 -17.53 7.19
N SER A 191 6.90 -16.44 6.49
CA SER A 191 6.02 -15.27 6.44
C SER A 191 5.65 -15.01 4.98
N GLU A 192 4.46 -15.42 4.59
CA GLU A 192 3.99 -15.40 3.20
C GLU A 192 2.53 -14.96 3.12
N ILE A 193 2.17 -14.32 2.00
CA ILE A 193 0.79 -14.03 1.61
C ILE A 193 0.73 -13.84 0.09
N SER A 194 -0.33 -14.31 -0.56
CA SER A 194 -0.56 -14.05 -1.99
C SER A 194 -1.00 -12.61 -2.22
N GLY A 195 -0.81 -12.12 -3.46
CA GLY A 195 -1.31 -10.79 -3.86
C GLY A 195 -2.82 -10.66 -3.70
N ALA A 196 -3.56 -11.72 -4.00
CA ALA A 196 -5.02 -11.74 -3.88
C ALA A 196 -5.49 -11.71 -2.42
N ASP A 197 -4.87 -12.50 -1.52
CA ASP A 197 -5.26 -12.49 -0.10
C ASP A 197 -4.79 -11.20 0.63
N TYR A 198 -3.70 -10.60 0.18
CA TYR A 198 -3.31 -9.27 0.63
C TYR A 198 -4.35 -8.22 0.20
N ALA A 199 -4.82 -8.27 -1.05
CA ALA A 199 -5.85 -7.39 -1.56
C ALA A 199 -7.19 -7.60 -0.85
N LEU A 200 -7.55 -8.87 -0.58
CA LEU A 200 -8.72 -9.22 0.25
C LEU A 200 -8.67 -8.50 1.60
N ALA A 201 -7.54 -8.60 2.33
CA ALA A 201 -7.37 -7.95 3.63
C ALA A 201 -7.42 -6.41 3.53
N PHE A 202 -6.82 -5.86 2.47
CA PHE A 202 -6.79 -4.41 2.25
C PHE A 202 -8.19 -3.85 1.96
N VAL A 203 -8.98 -4.52 1.13
CA VAL A 203 -10.35 -4.09 0.81
C VAL A 203 -11.32 -4.38 1.95
N ASP A 204 -11.11 -5.44 2.75
CA ASP A 204 -11.85 -5.66 4.00
C ASP A 204 -11.69 -4.48 4.97
N GLU A 205 -10.50 -3.89 5.06
CA GLU A 205 -10.24 -2.69 5.87
C GLU A 205 -10.90 -1.43 5.27
N ILE A 206 -11.05 -1.36 3.94
CA ILE A 206 -11.81 -0.29 3.29
C ILE A 206 -13.30 -0.41 3.62
N ASP A 207 -13.86 -1.61 3.49
CA ASP A 207 -15.30 -1.87 3.70
C ASP A 207 -15.72 -1.79 5.16
N SER A 208 -14.84 -2.21 6.05
CA SER A 208 -15.09 -2.28 7.49
C SER A 208 -13.90 -1.72 8.27
N PRO A 209 -13.77 -0.38 8.35
CA PRO A 209 -12.66 0.29 8.99
C PRO A 209 -12.46 -0.12 10.46
N LYS A 210 -11.26 -0.58 10.79
CA LYS A 210 -10.88 -0.99 12.16
C LYS A 210 -9.58 -0.34 12.62
N HIS A 211 -8.75 0.08 11.68
CA HIS A 211 -7.40 0.58 11.94
C HIS A 211 -7.30 2.06 11.56
N HIS A 212 -7.39 2.95 12.56
CA HIS A 212 -7.32 4.41 12.38
C HIS A 212 -5.97 4.95 12.82
N ARG A 213 -5.26 5.64 11.94
CA ARG A 213 -3.93 6.23 12.16
C ARG A 213 -2.93 5.21 12.72
N THR A 214 -2.98 3.99 12.17
CA THR A 214 -2.15 2.90 12.65
C THR A 214 -1.74 1.94 11.53
N ARG A 215 -0.69 1.17 11.81
CA ARG A 215 -0.27 0.04 10.97
C ARG A 215 -0.87 -1.25 11.51
N PHE A 216 -1.17 -2.16 10.60
CA PHE A 216 -1.36 -3.58 10.89
C PHE A 216 -0.61 -4.44 9.85
N THR A 217 -0.40 -5.70 10.16
CA THR A 217 0.26 -6.65 9.26
C THR A 217 -0.65 -7.81 8.92
N VAL A 218 -0.45 -8.40 7.74
CA VAL A 218 -1.23 -9.54 7.24
C VAL A 218 -0.31 -10.62 6.69
N ALA A 219 -0.60 -11.88 7.02
CA ALA A 219 0.08 -13.09 6.54
C ALA A 219 -0.83 -14.31 6.68
N TYR A 220 -0.39 -15.45 6.18
CA TYR A 220 -1.00 -16.75 6.45
C TYR A 220 -0.70 -17.26 7.85
#